data_f8f1adeb63f935b78febd44693d27446
#
_entry.id   f8f1adeb63f935b78febd44693d27446
#
_cell.length_a   1.000
_cell.length_b   1.000
_cell.length_c   1.000
_cell.angle_alpha   90.00
_cell.angle_beta   90.00
_cell.angle_gamma   90.00
#
_symmetry.space_group_name_H-M   'P 1'
#
loop_
_entity.id
_entity.type
_entity.pdbx_description
1 polymer ?
#
loop_
_entity_poly.entity_id
_entity_poly.type
_entity_poly.pdbx_seq_one_letter_code
_entity_poly.pdbx_strand_id
1 'polypeptide(L)'
;MSLKLEDVSFVYGAGTSSETKALNNVNLEINKGEFVAIIGHTGSGKSTLIQHFNGLEKATSGNVYYDGKNIADKGFDIRGLRCKVGLVFQYPEHQLFEESVIKDVCFGPLNQGCTKEQAIEKAKEALQLVGVREELYEKTPFELSGGQKRRVAIAGVLAMNPEILILDEP
;
A
#
# COMPACT_ATOMS: atom_id res chain seq x y z
N MET A 1 -5.63 16.83 -3.84
CA MET A 1 -4.86 15.57 -3.81
C MET A 1 -5.17 14.81 -5.08
N SER A 2 -4.15 14.50 -5.85
CA SER A 2 -4.27 13.70 -7.08
C SER A 2 -3.05 12.81 -7.25
N LEU A 3 -3.25 11.66 -7.88
CA LEU A 3 -2.19 10.81 -8.42
C LEU A 3 -2.25 10.88 -9.94
N LYS A 4 -1.11 11.10 -10.59
CA LYS A 4 -1.07 11.19 -12.05
C LYS A 4 0.13 10.43 -12.59
N LEU A 5 -0.09 9.66 -13.65
CA LEU A 5 0.93 9.04 -14.47
C LEU A 5 0.95 9.71 -15.83
N GLU A 6 2.12 10.08 -16.32
CA GLU A 6 2.34 10.62 -17.66
C GLU A 6 3.36 9.78 -18.42
N ASP A 7 2.90 9.12 -19.48
CA ASP A 7 3.68 8.29 -20.39
C ASP A 7 4.55 7.24 -19.68
N VAL A 8 4.02 6.69 -18.56
CA VAL A 8 4.76 5.75 -17.72
C VAL A 8 4.96 4.44 -18.44
N SER A 9 6.22 4.05 -18.60
CA SER A 9 6.61 2.70 -19.04
C SER A 9 7.52 2.07 -18.01
N PHE A 10 7.40 0.75 -17.87
CA PHE A 10 8.23 -0.01 -16.95
C PHE A 10 8.64 -1.36 -17.53
N VAL A 11 9.91 -1.68 -17.39
CA VAL A 11 10.54 -2.89 -17.94
C VAL A 11 11.29 -3.60 -16.83
N TYR A 12 10.86 -4.83 -16.51
CA TYR A 12 11.61 -5.72 -15.63
C TYR A 12 12.86 -6.22 -16.34
N GLY A 13 13.99 -6.29 -15.62
CA GLY A 13 15.21 -6.84 -16.15
C GLY A 13 15.76 -6.11 -17.38
N ALA A 14 15.58 -4.80 -17.46
CA ALA A 14 16.05 -4.00 -18.59
C ALA A 14 17.54 -4.27 -18.91
N GLY A 15 17.83 -4.55 -20.18
CA GLY A 15 19.18 -4.88 -20.64
C GLY A 15 19.64 -6.33 -20.38
N THR A 16 18.75 -7.20 -19.89
CA THR A 16 19.04 -8.64 -19.71
C THR A 16 18.28 -9.47 -20.73
N SER A 17 18.65 -10.78 -20.84
CA SER A 17 17.92 -11.75 -21.69
C SER A 17 16.49 -12.04 -21.24
N SER A 18 16.11 -11.61 -20.03
CA SER A 18 14.78 -11.81 -19.42
C SER A 18 13.98 -10.52 -19.34
N GLU A 19 14.24 -9.58 -20.26
CA GLU A 19 13.54 -8.32 -20.33
C GLU A 19 12.04 -8.50 -20.59
N THR A 20 11.20 -7.90 -19.73
CA THR A 20 9.74 -7.97 -19.87
C THR A 20 9.15 -6.58 -19.65
N LYS A 21 8.47 -6.04 -20.66
CA LYS A 21 7.75 -4.77 -20.59
C LYS A 21 6.41 -4.95 -19.89
N ALA A 22 6.29 -4.43 -18.67
CA ALA A 22 5.09 -4.55 -17.86
C ALA A 22 4.13 -3.38 -18.04
N LEU A 23 4.64 -2.17 -18.25
CA LEU A 23 3.84 -0.98 -18.55
C LEU A 23 4.34 -0.33 -19.84
N ASN A 24 3.41 0.23 -20.63
CA ASN A 24 3.71 0.85 -21.92
C ASN A 24 2.93 2.15 -22.10
N ASN A 25 3.60 3.29 -21.92
CA ASN A 25 3.06 4.65 -22.09
C ASN A 25 1.69 4.83 -21.39
N VAL A 26 1.62 4.43 -20.12
CA VAL A 26 0.38 4.52 -19.34
C VAL A 26 0.16 5.97 -18.92
N ASN A 27 -1.01 6.49 -19.24
CA ASN A 27 -1.51 7.78 -18.79
C ASN A 27 -2.75 7.56 -17.94
N LEU A 28 -2.75 8.06 -16.70
CA LEU A 28 -3.84 7.91 -15.76
C LEU A 28 -3.82 9.07 -14.77
N GLU A 29 -4.99 9.60 -14.46
CA GLU A 29 -5.15 10.60 -13.41
C GLU A 29 -6.29 10.16 -12.48
N ILE A 30 -6.03 10.21 -11.18
CA ILE A 30 -6.98 9.86 -10.12
C ILE A 30 -7.09 11.05 -9.18
N ASN A 31 -8.29 11.56 -9.04
CA ASN A 31 -8.58 12.73 -8.21
C ASN A 31 -9.13 12.35 -6.84
N LYS A 32 -9.11 13.31 -5.92
CA LYS A 32 -9.67 13.12 -4.58
C LYS A 32 -11.15 12.74 -4.65
N GLY A 33 -11.50 11.68 -3.92
CA GLY A 33 -12.88 11.20 -3.80
C GLY A 33 -13.31 10.26 -4.92
N GLU A 34 -12.43 9.96 -5.87
CA GLU A 34 -12.70 8.95 -6.90
C GLU A 34 -12.52 7.53 -6.35
N PHE A 35 -13.38 6.63 -6.79
CA PHE A 35 -13.24 5.19 -6.65
C PHE A 35 -12.90 4.61 -8.02
N VAL A 36 -11.69 4.06 -8.15
CA VAL A 36 -11.16 3.55 -9.43
C VAL A 36 -10.93 2.05 -9.33
N ALA A 37 -11.47 1.30 -10.29
CA ALA A 37 -11.19 -0.12 -10.44
C ALA A 37 -10.30 -0.39 -11.65
N ILE A 38 -9.18 -1.11 -11.44
CA ILE A 38 -8.27 -1.52 -12.51
C ILE A 38 -8.55 -2.99 -12.83
N ILE A 39 -9.03 -3.26 -14.05
CA ILE A 39 -9.44 -4.59 -14.49
C ILE A 39 -8.49 -5.08 -15.59
N GLY A 40 -8.16 -6.36 -15.55
CA GLY A 40 -7.31 -7.01 -16.54
C GLY A 40 -6.96 -8.44 -16.13
N HIS A 41 -6.49 -9.26 -17.07
CA HIS A 41 -6.04 -10.63 -16.79
C HIS A 41 -4.77 -10.64 -15.94
N THR A 42 -4.44 -11.80 -15.36
CA THR A 42 -3.18 -12.00 -14.64
C THR A 42 -1.99 -11.71 -15.57
N GLY A 43 -0.99 -10.99 -15.06
CA GLY A 43 0.18 -10.57 -15.85
C GLY A 43 -0.04 -9.35 -16.75
N SER A 44 -1.21 -8.67 -16.68
CA SER A 44 -1.45 -7.44 -17.45
C SER A 44 -0.79 -6.17 -16.88
N GLY A 45 0.01 -6.28 -15.81
CA GLY A 45 0.72 -5.16 -15.22
C GLY A 45 -0.03 -4.40 -14.11
N LYS A 46 -1.19 -4.88 -13.63
CA LYS A 46 -1.98 -4.21 -12.57
C LYS A 46 -1.16 -3.96 -11.30
N SER A 47 -0.57 -5.01 -10.74
CA SER A 47 0.24 -4.91 -9.51
C SER A 47 1.46 -4.03 -9.73
N THR A 48 2.09 -4.11 -10.91
CA THR A 48 3.19 -3.21 -11.28
C THR A 48 2.72 -1.75 -11.31
N LEU A 49 1.56 -1.48 -11.91
CA LEU A 49 1.00 -0.14 -12.01
C LEU A 49 0.76 0.48 -10.62
N ILE A 50 0.10 -0.27 -9.72
CA ILE A 50 -0.21 0.25 -8.38
C ILE A 50 1.04 0.47 -7.52
N GLN A 51 2.11 -0.30 -7.73
CA GLN A 51 3.39 -0.11 -7.02
C GLN A 51 4.11 1.18 -7.41
N HIS A 52 3.80 1.76 -8.58
CA HIS A 52 4.29 3.08 -8.96
C HIS A 52 3.61 4.21 -8.17
N PHE A 53 2.36 4.03 -7.73
CA PHE A 53 1.61 5.07 -7.01
C PHE A 53 2.21 5.42 -5.63
N ASN A 54 2.87 4.48 -4.96
CA ASN A 54 3.54 4.71 -3.68
C ASN A 54 5.08 4.67 -3.77
N GLY A 55 5.61 4.69 -5.00
CA GLY A 55 7.05 4.72 -5.26
C GLY A 55 7.81 3.48 -4.79
N LEU A 56 7.16 2.30 -4.78
CA LEU A 56 7.86 1.01 -4.62
C LEU A 56 8.62 0.67 -5.88
N GLU A 57 8.02 0.90 -7.05
CA GLU A 57 8.68 0.78 -8.33
C GLU A 57 8.94 2.16 -8.92
N LYS A 58 10.03 2.28 -9.69
CA LYS A 58 10.41 3.49 -10.41
C LYS A 58 10.19 3.28 -11.89
N ALA A 59 9.49 4.18 -12.54
CA ALA A 59 9.28 4.13 -13.98
C ALA A 59 10.61 4.08 -14.75
N THR A 60 10.67 3.24 -15.77
CA THR A 60 11.79 3.21 -16.72
C THR A 60 11.78 4.47 -17.59
N SER A 61 10.58 4.97 -17.95
CA SER A 61 10.36 6.25 -18.61
C SER A 61 9.00 6.82 -18.22
N GLY A 62 8.80 8.13 -18.44
CA GLY A 62 7.61 8.84 -18.02
C GLY A 62 7.72 9.32 -16.57
N ASN A 63 6.64 9.87 -16.03
CA ASN A 63 6.63 10.51 -14.73
C ASN A 63 5.42 10.09 -13.91
N VAL A 64 5.61 9.98 -12.59
CA VAL A 64 4.55 9.77 -11.62
C VAL A 64 4.48 11.00 -10.70
N TYR A 65 3.28 11.55 -10.56
CA TYR A 65 3.06 12.74 -9.74
C TYR A 65 2.12 12.45 -8.59
N TYR A 66 2.44 13.01 -7.44
CA TYR A 66 1.57 13.13 -6.29
C TYR A 66 1.38 14.62 -5.97
N ASP A 67 0.14 15.10 -6.03
CA ASP A 67 -0.20 16.53 -5.86
C ASP A 67 0.66 17.47 -6.72
N GLY A 68 0.82 17.11 -7.99
CA GLY A 68 1.57 17.89 -8.96
C GLY A 68 3.09 17.87 -8.82
N LYS A 69 3.62 17.11 -7.83
CA LYS A 69 5.07 16.94 -7.63
C LYS A 69 5.51 15.59 -8.17
N ASN A 70 6.56 15.56 -8.98
CA ASN A 70 7.12 14.31 -9.48
C ASN A 70 7.78 13.56 -8.32
N ILE A 71 7.36 12.30 -8.09
CA ILE A 71 7.91 11.48 -6.99
C ILE A 71 9.36 11.05 -7.23
N ALA A 72 9.87 11.18 -8.47
CA ALA A 72 11.24 10.89 -8.82
C ALA A 72 12.20 12.07 -8.61
N ASP A 73 11.70 13.26 -8.29
CA ASP A 73 12.51 14.45 -8.10
C ASP A 73 13.46 14.29 -6.90
N LYS A 74 14.66 14.86 -7.05
CA LYS A 74 15.65 14.86 -5.97
C LYS A 74 15.11 15.63 -4.76
N GLY A 75 15.02 14.94 -3.62
CA GLY A 75 14.51 15.52 -2.38
C GLY A 75 13.00 15.36 -2.18
N PHE A 76 12.30 14.66 -3.06
CA PHE A 76 10.91 14.29 -2.81
C PHE A 76 10.81 13.35 -1.59
N ASP A 77 9.86 13.64 -0.68
CA ASP A 77 9.62 12.83 0.51
C ASP A 77 8.85 11.54 0.19
N ILE A 78 9.58 10.53 -0.24
CA ILE A 78 9.02 9.20 -0.57
C ILE A 78 8.46 8.50 0.68
N ARG A 79 9.03 8.76 1.87
CA ARG A 79 8.52 8.21 3.13
C ARG A 79 7.17 8.81 3.48
N GLY A 80 7.04 10.11 3.37
CA GLY A 80 5.77 10.81 3.54
C GLY A 80 4.71 10.36 2.52
N LEU A 81 5.10 10.10 1.26
CA LEU A 81 4.20 9.54 0.26
C LEU A 81 3.64 8.18 0.72
N ARG A 82 4.48 7.27 1.19
CA ARG A 82 4.06 5.93 1.65
C ARG A 82 3.17 5.95 2.88
N CYS A 83 3.25 7.00 3.69
CA CYS A 83 2.31 7.22 4.79
C CYS A 83 0.92 7.63 4.29
N LYS A 84 0.86 8.34 3.15
CA LYS A 84 -0.37 8.88 2.57
C LYS A 84 -1.02 7.95 1.55
N VAL A 85 -0.23 7.14 0.87
CA VAL A 85 -0.69 6.16 -0.13
C VAL A 85 -0.49 4.77 0.46
N GLY A 86 -1.51 4.27 1.15
CA GLY A 86 -1.53 2.93 1.73
C GLY A 86 -1.76 1.88 0.65
N LEU A 87 -0.93 0.85 0.64
CA LEU A 87 -1.03 -0.27 -0.30
C LEU A 87 -1.21 -1.57 0.48
N VAL A 88 -2.32 -2.26 0.22
CA VAL A 88 -2.57 -3.63 0.65
C VAL A 88 -2.20 -4.55 -0.50
N PHE A 89 -1.17 -5.36 -0.31
CA PHE A 89 -0.70 -6.30 -1.33
C PHE A 89 -1.60 -7.52 -1.46
N GLN A 90 -1.43 -8.25 -2.54
CA GLN A 90 -1.97 -9.60 -2.68
C GLN A 90 -1.41 -10.50 -1.56
N TYR A 91 -2.29 -11.28 -0.90
CA TYR A 91 -1.94 -12.09 0.29
C TYR A 91 -1.33 -11.29 1.45
N PRO A 92 -1.98 -10.23 1.92
CA PRO A 92 -1.41 -9.34 2.93
C PRO A 92 -1.19 -10.03 4.28
N GLU A 93 -1.85 -11.17 4.51
CA GLU A 93 -1.68 -12.02 5.70
C GLU A 93 -0.28 -12.60 5.86
N HIS A 94 0.52 -12.66 4.81
CA HIS A 94 1.90 -13.12 4.87
C HIS A 94 2.87 -12.05 5.41
N GLN A 95 2.38 -10.83 5.60
CA GLN A 95 3.17 -9.70 6.09
C GLN A 95 3.11 -9.53 7.61
N LEU A 96 2.30 -10.35 8.30
CA LEU A 96 2.18 -10.31 9.75
C LEU A 96 3.39 -11.00 10.40
N PHE A 97 4.06 -10.32 11.34
CA PHE A 97 5.32 -10.79 11.92
C PHE A 97 5.47 -10.51 13.42
N GLU A 98 4.61 -9.69 14.01
CA GLU A 98 4.69 -9.32 15.41
C GLU A 98 4.14 -10.43 16.35
N GLU A 99 4.47 -10.30 17.64
CA GLU A 99 4.06 -11.27 18.67
C GLU A 99 2.54 -11.28 18.90
N SER A 100 1.87 -10.12 18.69
CA SER A 100 0.42 -10.02 18.85
C SER A 100 -0.21 -9.15 17.76
N VAL A 101 -1.50 -9.38 17.51
CA VAL A 101 -2.31 -8.64 16.54
C VAL A 101 -2.21 -7.13 16.76
N ILE A 102 -2.38 -6.68 18.02
CA ILE A 102 -2.34 -5.25 18.32
C ILE A 102 -0.98 -4.63 18.02
N LYS A 103 0.12 -5.35 18.33
CA LYS A 103 1.49 -4.88 18.04
C LYS A 103 1.72 -4.77 16.54
N ASP A 104 1.26 -5.75 15.77
CA ASP A 104 1.39 -5.73 14.30
C ASP A 104 0.71 -4.51 13.69
N VAL A 105 -0.52 -4.21 14.12
CA VAL A 105 -1.27 -3.05 13.63
C VAL A 105 -0.67 -1.73 14.14
N CYS A 106 -0.02 -1.70 15.31
CA CYS A 106 0.68 -0.52 15.83
C CYS A 106 1.95 -0.17 15.04
N PHE A 107 2.54 -1.12 14.31
CA PHE A 107 3.83 -0.95 13.63
C PHE A 107 3.84 0.25 12.68
N GLY A 108 2.80 0.39 11.85
CA GLY A 108 2.67 1.52 10.92
C GLY A 108 2.63 2.89 11.63
N PRO A 109 1.69 3.13 12.55
CA PRO A 109 1.61 4.36 13.33
C PRO A 109 2.89 4.71 14.11
N LEU A 110 3.56 3.72 14.72
CA LEU A 110 4.84 3.92 15.40
C LEU A 110 5.92 4.43 14.43
N ASN A 111 5.99 3.86 13.24
CA ASN A 111 6.92 4.30 12.20
C ASN A 111 6.60 5.71 11.64
N GLN A 112 5.35 6.16 11.80
CA GLN A 112 4.95 7.55 11.51
C GLN A 112 5.33 8.52 12.64
N GLY A 113 5.86 8.03 13.77
CA GLY A 113 6.26 8.84 14.92
C GLY A 113 5.17 9.06 15.96
N CYS A 114 4.09 8.28 15.94
CA CYS A 114 3.09 8.28 17.01
C CYS A 114 3.69 7.77 18.32
N THR A 115 3.19 8.27 19.46
CA THR A 115 3.48 7.63 20.75
C THR A 115 2.86 6.23 20.82
N LYS A 116 3.28 5.42 21.80
CA LYS A 116 2.71 4.08 21.99
C LYS A 116 1.20 4.13 22.22
N GLU A 117 0.76 5.08 23.04
CA GLU A 117 -0.66 5.29 23.37
C GLU A 117 -1.47 5.64 22.13
N GLN A 118 -0.97 6.58 21.31
CA GLN A 118 -1.60 6.98 20.06
C GLN A 118 -1.64 5.84 19.04
N ALA A 119 -0.57 5.04 18.96
CA ALA A 119 -0.52 3.90 18.06
C ALA A 119 -1.53 2.82 18.46
N ILE A 120 -1.68 2.55 19.77
CA ILE A 120 -2.66 1.59 20.28
C ILE A 120 -4.10 2.06 19.99
N GLU A 121 -4.39 3.35 20.18
CA GLU A 121 -5.71 3.91 19.88
C GLU A 121 -6.07 3.74 18.41
N LYS A 122 -5.18 4.19 17.51
CA LYS A 122 -5.37 4.02 16.06
C LYS A 122 -5.48 2.55 15.64
N ALA A 123 -4.71 1.66 16.25
CA ALA A 123 -4.76 0.24 15.97
C ALA A 123 -6.10 -0.37 16.38
N LYS A 124 -6.63 -0.01 17.56
CA LYS A 124 -7.94 -0.47 18.02
C LYS A 124 -9.06 0.01 17.09
N GLU A 125 -9.05 1.29 16.71
CA GLU A 125 -10.02 1.84 15.76
C GLU A 125 -9.99 1.08 14.42
N ALA A 126 -8.79 0.84 13.87
CA ALA A 126 -8.63 0.14 12.61
C ALA A 126 -9.10 -1.33 12.71
N LEU A 127 -8.77 -2.03 13.81
CA LEU A 127 -9.20 -3.41 14.05
C LEU A 127 -10.73 -3.51 14.19
N GLN A 128 -11.36 -2.57 14.88
CA GLN A 128 -12.83 -2.49 14.97
C GLN A 128 -13.46 -2.25 13.60
N LEU A 129 -12.89 -1.35 12.80
CA LEU A 129 -13.39 -1.02 11.46
C LEU A 129 -13.43 -2.25 10.54
N VAL A 130 -12.42 -3.14 10.62
CA VAL A 130 -12.38 -4.38 9.85
C VAL A 130 -13.08 -5.57 10.53
N GLY A 131 -13.74 -5.37 11.67
CA GLY A 131 -14.51 -6.39 12.38
C GLY A 131 -13.65 -7.46 13.04
N VAL A 132 -12.47 -7.12 13.55
CA VAL A 132 -11.66 -7.99 14.40
C VAL A 132 -12.09 -7.80 15.85
N ARG A 133 -12.45 -8.91 16.53
CA ARG A 133 -12.92 -8.87 17.93
C ARG A 133 -11.78 -8.59 18.90
N GLU A 134 -12.05 -7.86 19.98
CA GLU A 134 -11.05 -7.46 20.98
C GLU A 134 -10.33 -8.62 21.63
N GLU A 135 -11.02 -9.75 21.83
CA GLU A 135 -10.42 -10.98 22.37
C GLU A 135 -9.26 -11.55 21.55
N LEU A 136 -9.09 -11.07 20.31
CA LEU A 136 -8.01 -11.48 19.40
C LEU A 136 -6.80 -10.55 19.44
N TYR A 137 -6.91 -9.36 20.05
CA TYR A 137 -5.86 -8.34 19.97
C TYR A 137 -4.53 -8.78 20.56
N GLU A 138 -4.58 -9.51 21.67
CA GLU A 138 -3.37 -10.03 22.35
C GLU A 138 -2.93 -11.39 21.84
N LYS A 139 -3.70 -12.02 20.93
CA LYS A 139 -3.29 -13.29 20.32
C LYS A 139 -2.20 -13.09 19.29
N THR A 140 -1.39 -14.14 19.13
CA THR A 140 -0.43 -14.14 18.02
C THR A 140 -1.16 -14.24 16.67
N PRO A 141 -0.72 -13.51 15.64
CA PRO A 141 -1.29 -13.64 14.30
C PRO A 141 -1.33 -15.08 13.76
N PHE A 142 -0.41 -15.93 14.22
CA PHE A 142 -0.33 -17.32 13.76
C PHE A 142 -1.50 -18.20 14.22
N GLU A 143 -2.21 -17.82 15.29
CA GLU A 143 -3.41 -18.52 15.78
C GLU A 143 -4.69 -18.12 15.03
N LEU A 144 -4.64 -17.12 14.17
CA LEU A 144 -5.78 -16.61 13.45
C LEU A 144 -6.09 -17.44 12.20
N SER A 145 -7.37 -17.52 11.82
CA SER A 145 -7.77 -18.01 10.50
C SER A 145 -7.26 -17.09 9.39
N GLY A 146 -7.12 -17.61 8.16
CA GLY A 146 -6.67 -16.82 7.01
C GLY A 146 -7.45 -15.51 6.82
N GLY A 147 -8.79 -15.58 6.90
CA GLY A 147 -9.63 -14.39 6.79
C GLY A 147 -9.45 -13.38 7.94
N GLN A 148 -9.14 -13.86 9.16
CA GLN A 148 -8.82 -12.97 10.28
C GLN A 148 -7.45 -12.31 10.06
N LYS A 149 -6.43 -13.06 9.64
CA LYS A 149 -5.10 -12.52 9.29
C LYS A 149 -5.21 -11.42 8.23
N ARG A 150 -5.98 -11.69 7.17
CA ARG A 150 -6.19 -10.72 6.08
C ARG A 150 -6.80 -9.42 6.61
N ARG A 151 -7.83 -9.49 7.47
CA ARG A 151 -8.41 -8.30 8.11
C ARG A 151 -7.41 -7.56 8.99
N VAL A 152 -6.60 -8.28 9.77
CA VAL A 152 -5.53 -7.67 10.59
C VAL A 152 -4.52 -6.93 9.72
N ALA A 153 -4.07 -7.52 8.62
CA ALA A 153 -3.13 -6.88 7.70
C ALA A 153 -3.72 -5.62 7.04
N ILE A 154 -5.02 -5.65 6.67
CA ILE A 154 -5.73 -4.47 6.18
C ILE A 154 -5.79 -3.40 7.28
N ALA A 155 -6.10 -3.79 8.53
CA ALA A 155 -6.12 -2.86 9.66
C ALA A 155 -4.75 -2.18 9.86
N GLY A 156 -3.64 -2.89 9.67
CA GLY A 156 -2.29 -2.33 9.73
C GLY A 156 -2.07 -1.17 8.76
N VAL A 157 -2.63 -1.27 7.56
CA VAL A 157 -2.59 -0.17 6.57
C VAL A 157 -3.55 0.96 6.96
N LEU A 158 -4.77 0.62 7.39
CA LEU A 158 -5.78 1.62 7.79
C LEU A 158 -5.37 2.43 9.02
N ALA A 159 -4.67 1.81 9.99
CA ALA A 159 -4.18 2.48 11.20
C ALA A 159 -3.22 3.64 10.89
N MET A 160 -2.56 3.62 9.74
CA MET A 160 -1.74 4.74 9.26
C MET A 160 -2.57 5.93 8.77
N ASN A 161 -3.89 5.79 8.65
CA ASN A 161 -4.82 6.79 8.15
C ASN A 161 -4.42 7.35 6.78
N PRO A 162 -4.27 6.50 5.75
CA PRO A 162 -3.82 6.94 4.43
C PRO A 162 -4.87 7.84 3.75
N GLU A 163 -4.42 8.78 2.94
CA GLU A 163 -5.28 9.63 2.10
C GLU A 163 -5.80 8.88 0.86
N ILE A 164 -5.05 7.89 0.40
CA ILE A 164 -5.38 6.98 -0.71
C ILE A 164 -5.17 5.55 -0.22
N LEU A 165 -6.18 4.72 -0.40
CA LEU A 165 -6.08 3.29 -0.14
C LEU A 165 -6.08 2.52 -1.45
N ILE A 166 -5.06 1.72 -1.67
CA ILE A 166 -4.90 0.84 -2.83
C ILE A 166 -5.01 -0.60 -2.36
N LEU A 167 -5.84 -1.39 -3.04
CA LEU A 167 -6.04 -2.80 -2.74
C LEU A 167 -5.64 -3.63 -3.97
N ASP A 168 -4.69 -4.54 -3.81
CA ASP A 168 -4.26 -5.47 -4.87
C ASP A 168 -4.95 -6.81 -4.67
N GLU A 169 -5.96 -7.09 -5.49
CA GLU A 169 -6.77 -8.33 -5.42
C GLU A 169 -7.27 -8.65 -3.99
N PRO A 170 -8.07 -7.73 -3.38
CA PRO A 170 -8.47 -7.80 -1.97
C PRO A 170 -9.41 -8.98 -1.65
#